data_86428de0b2d5acabc06f90d3512d8f81
#
_entry.id   86428de0b2d5acabc06f90d3512d8f81
#
_cell.length_a   1.000
_cell.length_b   1.000
_cell.length_c   1.000
_cell.angle_alpha   90.00
_cell.angle_beta   90.00
_cell.angle_gamma   90.00
#
_symmetry.space_group_name_H-M   'P 1'
#
loop_
_entity.id
_entity.type
_entity.pdbx_description
1 polymer ?
#
loop_
_entity_poly.entity_id
_entity_poly.type
_entity_poly.pdbx_seq_one_letter_code
_entity_poly.pdbx_strand_id
1 'polypeptide(L)'
;MENLTAGYHTLGTLVIVCIAVLIVACLIRSVLGPRVADRVVAVNSIGTMTIVVIAIFSVMLEEAYLLDVCLIYAMISFLAVVVLTKIYTGVYREEKSEEKSEETSEENADKLSETEKKEEV
;
A
#
# COMPACT_ATOMS: atom_id res chain seq x y z
N MET A 1 -5.21 16.85 39.43
CA MET A 1 -4.30 15.99 38.64
C MET A 1 -4.99 14.69 38.24
N GLU A 2 -5.71 14.07 39.15
CA GLU A 2 -6.41 12.79 38.90
C GLU A 2 -7.45 12.85 37.76
N ASN A 3 -8.13 13.97 37.62
CA ASN A 3 -9.11 14.17 36.53
C ASN A 3 -8.46 14.31 35.12
N LEU A 4 -7.23 14.80 35.07
CA LEU A 4 -6.47 14.92 33.83
C LEU A 4 -5.98 13.55 33.34
N THR A 5 -5.44 12.72 34.26
CA THR A 5 -4.98 11.36 33.92
C THR A 5 -6.13 10.46 33.49
N ALA A 6 -7.27 10.54 34.16
CA ALA A 6 -8.48 9.83 33.75
C ALA A 6 -8.97 10.28 32.36
N GLY A 7 -8.88 11.58 32.05
CA GLY A 7 -9.19 12.13 30.73
C GLY A 7 -8.31 11.58 29.62
N TYR A 8 -6.99 11.50 29.84
CA TYR A 8 -6.07 10.93 28.86
C TYR A 8 -6.31 9.44 28.58
N HIS A 9 -6.57 8.66 29.64
CA HIS A 9 -6.89 7.24 29.49
C HIS A 9 -8.19 7.01 28.72
N THR A 10 -9.23 7.79 29.00
CA THR A 10 -10.51 7.68 28.30
C THR A 10 -10.37 8.08 26.84
N LEU A 11 -9.68 9.19 26.57
CA LEU A 11 -9.43 9.65 25.22
C LEU A 11 -8.59 8.64 24.42
N GLY A 12 -7.51 8.13 25.01
CA GLY A 12 -6.65 7.13 24.38
C GLY A 12 -7.42 5.85 24.04
N THR A 13 -8.24 5.34 24.95
CA THR A 13 -9.06 4.15 24.73
C THR A 13 -10.06 4.37 23.58
N LEU A 14 -10.70 5.53 23.54
CA LEU A 14 -11.65 5.87 22.49
C LEU A 14 -10.97 5.92 21.11
N VAL A 15 -9.79 6.51 21.03
CA VAL A 15 -9.01 6.58 19.78
C VAL A 15 -8.57 5.18 19.34
N ILE A 16 -8.10 4.32 20.25
CA ILE A 16 -7.70 2.94 19.94
C ILE A 16 -8.88 2.15 19.38
N VAL A 17 -10.06 2.25 19.98
CA VAL A 17 -11.27 1.59 19.49
C VAL A 17 -11.64 2.08 18.08
N CYS A 18 -11.56 3.38 17.84
CA CYS A 18 -11.83 3.97 16.53
C CYS A 18 -10.84 3.44 15.46
N ILE A 19 -9.55 3.39 15.78
CA ILE A 19 -8.53 2.86 14.88
C ILE A 19 -8.73 1.36 14.64
N ALA A 20 -9.10 0.58 15.66
CA ALA A 20 -9.39 -0.85 15.51
C ALA A 20 -10.52 -1.09 14.50
N VAL A 21 -11.58 -0.31 14.54
CA VAL A 21 -12.67 -0.36 13.56
C VAL A 21 -12.17 -0.02 12.16
N LEU A 22 -11.32 0.99 12.01
CA LEU A 22 -10.71 1.35 10.73
C LEU A 22 -9.81 0.25 10.18
N ILE A 23 -9.03 -0.43 11.02
CA ILE A 23 -8.19 -1.57 10.62
C ILE A 23 -9.08 -2.71 10.08
N VAL A 24 -10.17 -3.04 10.77
CA VAL A 24 -11.12 -4.07 10.30
C VAL A 24 -11.73 -3.67 8.95
N ALA A 25 -12.13 -2.41 8.78
CA ALA A 25 -12.66 -1.91 7.51
C ALA A 25 -11.61 -2.02 6.38
N CYS A 26 -10.35 -1.68 6.65
CA CYS A 26 -9.25 -1.83 5.70
C CYS A 26 -8.98 -3.31 5.35
N LEU A 27 -9.08 -4.23 6.32
CA LEU A 27 -8.96 -5.67 6.06
C LEU A 27 -10.07 -6.17 5.14
N ILE A 28 -11.31 -5.79 5.41
CA ILE A 28 -12.46 -6.14 4.55
C ILE A 28 -12.22 -5.62 3.13
N ARG A 29 -11.79 -4.37 2.98
CA ARG A 29 -11.46 -3.78 1.68
C ARG A 29 -10.32 -4.51 0.97
N SER A 30 -9.31 -4.96 1.70
CA SER A 30 -8.18 -5.71 1.15
C SER A 30 -8.58 -7.07 0.59
N VAL A 31 -9.53 -7.74 1.24
CA VAL A 31 -10.04 -9.06 0.81
C VAL A 31 -10.99 -8.92 -0.40
N LEU A 32 -11.84 -7.89 -0.40
CA LEU A 32 -12.79 -7.65 -1.49
C LEU A 32 -12.16 -6.97 -2.71
N GLY A 33 -10.98 -6.35 -2.58
CA GLY A 33 -10.31 -5.64 -3.67
C GLY A 33 -9.86 -6.58 -4.79
N PRO A 34 -10.33 -6.41 -6.04
CA PRO A 34 -9.98 -7.30 -7.15
C PRO A 34 -8.57 -7.05 -7.69
N ARG A 35 -7.92 -5.94 -7.32
CA ARG A 35 -6.59 -5.56 -7.79
C ARG A 35 -5.52 -5.78 -6.72
N VAL A 36 -4.40 -6.33 -7.13
CA VAL A 36 -3.22 -6.51 -6.26
C VAL A 36 -2.71 -5.17 -5.71
N ALA A 37 -2.81 -4.10 -6.51
CA ALA A 37 -2.45 -2.75 -6.09
C ALA A 37 -3.27 -2.25 -4.88
N ASP A 38 -4.58 -2.46 -4.88
CA ASP A 38 -5.45 -2.09 -3.78
C ASP A 38 -5.10 -2.83 -2.49
N ARG A 39 -4.69 -4.08 -2.61
CA ARG A 39 -4.24 -4.91 -1.49
C ARG A 39 -2.95 -4.39 -0.87
N VAL A 40 -1.99 -3.99 -1.70
CA VAL A 40 -0.70 -3.40 -1.26
C VAL A 40 -0.93 -2.10 -0.52
N VAL A 41 -1.79 -1.22 -1.04
CA VAL A 41 -2.15 0.04 -0.39
C VAL A 41 -2.86 -0.20 0.95
N ALA A 42 -3.77 -1.16 1.02
CA ALA A 42 -4.48 -1.49 2.25
C ALA A 42 -3.53 -2.02 3.34
N VAL A 43 -2.60 -2.91 3.00
CA VAL A 43 -1.59 -3.44 3.94
C VAL A 43 -0.70 -2.32 4.47
N ASN A 44 -0.28 -1.39 3.61
CA ASN A 44 0.49 -0.22 4.03
C ASN A 44 -0.29 0.68 5.00
N SER A 45 -1.57 0.92 4.73
CA SER A 45 -2.45 1.71 5.61
C SER A 45 -2.62 1.05 6.98
N ILE A 46 -2.81 -0.27 7.02
CA ILE A 46 -2.88 -1.04 8.27
C ILE A 46 -1.56 -0.89 9.06
N GLY A 47 -0.42 -0.97 8.39
CA GLY A 47 0.89 -0.76 9.02
C GLY A 47 1.00 0.59 9.71
N THR A 48 0.58 1.66 9.04
CA THR A 48 0.58 3.01 9.63
C THR A 48 -0.36 3.12 10.84
N MET A 49 -1.55 2.56 10.75
CA MET A 49 -2.50 2.53 11.87
C MET A 49 -1.95 1.75 13.06
N THR A 50 -1.27 0.64 12.82
CA THR A 50 -0.61 -0.16 13.87
C THR A 50 0.47 0.65 14.59
N ILE A 51 1.29 1.42 13.87
CA ILE A 51 2.29 2.32 14.47
C ILE A 51 1.63 3.32 15.41
N VAL A 52 0.53 3.94 14.99
CA VAL A 52 -0.22 4.90 15.82
C VAL A 52 -0.77 4.25 17.08
N VAL A 53 -1.31 3.04 16.99
CA VAL A 53 -1.80 2.28 18.15
C VAL A 53 -0.67 2.02 19.15
N ILE A 54 0.49 1.56 18.70
CA ILE A 54 1.65 1.30 19.55
C ILE A 54 2.13 2.59 20.23
N ALA A 55 2.15 3.70 19.48
CA ALA A 55 2.53 5.00 20.04
C ALA A 55 1.57 5.47 21.14
N ILE A 56 0.27 5.29 20.96
CA ILE A 56 -0.73 5.61 21.99
C ILE A 56 -0.55 4.72 23.22
N PHE A 57 -0.32 3.43 23.03
CA PHE A 57 -0.04 2.51 24.13
C PHE A 57 1.22 2.91 24.90
N SER A 58 2.26 3.36 24.22
CA SER A 58 3.48 3.86 24.85
C SER A 58 3.21 5.02 25.79
N VAL A 59 2.39 5.96 25.37
CA VAL A 59 2.01 7.11 26.19
C VAL A 59 1.10 6.70 27.37
N MET A 60 0.17 5.76 27.16
CA MET A 60 -0.75 5.29 28.19
C MET A 60 -0.08 4.47 29.28
N LEU A 61 0.93 3.69 28.92
CA LEU A 61 1.68 2.84 29.87
C LEU A 61 2.92 3.55 30.47
N GLU A 62 3.23 4.75 29.95
CA GLU A 62 4.46 5.50 30.33
C GLU A 62 5.77 4.70 30.10
N GLU A 63 5.74 3.79 29.12
CA GLU A 63 6.85 2.88 28.82
C GLU A 63 7.57 3.31 27.52
N ALA A 64 8.73 3.93 27.71
CA ALA A 64 9.52 4.49 26.60
C ALA A 64 10.03 3.42 25.60
N TYR A 65 10.23 2.17 26.01
CA TYR A 65 10.70 1.11 25.13
C TYR A 65 9.72 0.77 24.00
N LEU A 66 8.42 1.02 24.20
CA LEU A 66 7.42 0.84 23.16
C LEU A 66 7.59 1.83 22.01
N LEU A 67 8.12 3.02 22.28
CA LEU A 67 8.47 4.00 21.23
C LEU A 67 9.62 3.50 20.36
N ASP A 68 10.62 2.82 20.93
CA ASP A 68 11.71 2.24 20.16
C ASP A 68 11.20 1.15 19.22
N VAL A 69 10.29 0.29 19.69
CA VAL A 69 9.63 -0.73 18.85
C VAL A 69 8.83 -0.07 17.74
N CYS A 70 8.10 1.01 18.03
CA CYS A 70 7.35 1.79 17.08
C CYS A 70 8.25 2.36 15.96
N LEU A 71 9.41 2.89 16.33
CA LEU A 71 10.40 3.43 15.40
C LEU A 71 10.97 2.35 14.48
N ILE A 72 11.36 1.21 15.03
CA ILE A 72 11.86 0.07 14.26
C ILE A 72 10.79 -0.42 13.27
N TYR A 73 9.55 -0.54 13.73
CA TYR A 73 8.43 -0.94 12.90
C TYR A 73 8.17 0.07 11.75
N ALA A 74 8.27 1.35 12.04
CA ALA A 74 8.14 2.40 11.03
C ALA A 74 9.22 2.31 9.95
N MET A 75 10.47 2.03 10.33
CA MET A 75 11.56 1.83 9.38
C MET A 75 11.35 0.61 8.50
N ILE A 76 10.94 -0.52 9.08
CA ILE A 76 10.65 -1.75 8.33
C ILE A 76 9.48 -1.52 7.37
N SER A 77 8.43 -0.85 7.81
CA SER A 77 7.27 -0.50 6.99
C SER A 77 7.67 0.40 5.80
N PHE A 78 8.51 1.38 6.04
CA PHE A 78 9.04 2.25 4.99
C PHE A 78 9.84 1.48 3.94
N LEU A 79 10.75 0.60 4.38
CA LEU A 79 11.52 -0.24 3.47
C LEU A 79 10.62 -1.17 2.65
N ALA A 80 9.63 -1.77 3.28
CA ALA A 80 8.65 -2.63 2.60
C ALA A 80 7.91 -1.88 1.50
N VAL A 81 7.47 -0.65 1.75
CA VAL A 81 6.79 0.19 0.74
C VAL A 81 7.73 0.54 -0.41
N VAL A 82 8.96 0.93 -0.12
CA VAL A 82 9.96 1.27 -1.15
C VAL A 82 10.26 0.07 -2.04
N VAL A 83 10.48 -1.09 -1.45
CA VAL A 83 10.76 -2.34 -2.18
C VAL A 83 9.55 -2.76 -3.03
N LEU A 84 8.35 -2.76 -2.45
CA LEU A 84 7.11 -3.08 -3.16
C LEU A 84 6.85 -2.13 -4.32
N THR A 85 7.02 -0.83 -4.13
CA THR A 85 6.84 0.18 -5.17
C THR A 85 7.83 -0.03 -6.30
N LYS A 86 9.08 -0.36 -5.99
CA LYS A 86 10.11 -0.61 -7.00
C LYS A 86 9.82 -1.86 -7.82
N ILE A 87 9.39 -2.95 -7.18
CA ILE A 87 9.01 -4.19 -7.86
C ILE A 87 7.78 -3.96 -8.74
N TYR A 88 6.76 -3.28 -8.20
CA TYR A 88 5.51 -3.02 -8.91
C TYR A 88 5.73 -2.14 -10.15
N THR A 89 6.55 -1.10 -10.03
CA THR A 89 6.91 -0.22 -11.16
C THR A 89 7.74 -0.95 -12.20
N GLY A 90 8.61 -1.88 -11.80
CA GLY A 90 9.40 -2.73 -12.70
C GLY A 90 8.51 -3.64 -13.54
N VAL A 91 7.62 -4.38 -12.92
CA VAL A 91 6.67 -5.29 -13.60
C VAL A 91 5.74 -4.54 -14.54
N TYR A 92 5.22 -3.38 -14.11
CA TYR A 92 4.34 -2.55 -14.95
C TYR A 92 5.05 -1.97 -16.19
N ARG A 93 6.35 -1.76 -16.09
CA ARG A 93 7.17 -1.29 -17.20
C ARG A 93 7.46 -2.39 -18.22
N GLU A 94 7.65 -3.62 -17.78
CA GLU A 94 7.84 -4.78 -18.65
C GLU A 94 6.56 -5.09 -19.43
N GLU A 95 5.41 -5.18 -18.78
CA GLU A 95 4.11 -5.38 -19.44
C GLU A 95 3.85 -4.32 -20.50
N LYS A 96 4.08 -3.04 -20.18
CA LYS A 96 3.86 -1.94 -21.13
C LYS A 96 4.86 -1.92 -22.29
N SER A 97 6.03 -2.54 -22.11
CA SER A 97 7.02 -2.69 -23.18
C SER A 97 6.65 -3.83 -24.13
N GLU A 98 6.07 -4.90 -23.60
CA GLU A 98 5.57 -6.04 -24.37
C GLU A 98 4.34 -5.63 -25.21
N GLU A 99 3.35 -4.96 -24.63
CA GLU A 99 2.19 -4.42 -25.35
C GLU A 99 2.61 -3.49 -26.50
N LYS A 100 3.56 -2.59 -26.26
CA LYS A 100 4.07 -1.71 -27.32
C LYS A 100 4.81 -2.44 -28.43
N SER A 101 5.48 -3.54 -28.10
CA SER A 101 6.18 -4.36 -29.09
C SER A 101 5.20 -5.15 -29.94
N GLU A 102 4.10 -5.64 -29.36
CA GLU A 102 3.04 -6.32 -30.08
C GLU A 102 2.27 -5.36 -31.02
N GLU A 103 1.87 -4.19 -30.53
CA GLU A 103 1.22 -3.16 -31.36
C GLU A 103 2.10 -2.72 -32.55
N THR A 104 3.40 -2.54 -32.33
CA THR A 104 4.33 -2.17 -33.40
C THR A 104 4.53 -3.29 -34.40
N SER A 105 4.48 -4.54 -33.97
CA SER A 105 4.59 -5.71 -34.85
C SER A 105 3.32 -5.89 -35.71
N GLU A 106 2.15 -5.69 -35.12
CA GLU A 106 0.87 -5.75 -35.87
C GLU A 106 0.77 -4.61 -36.89
N GLU A 107 1.15 -3.38 -36.51
CA GLU A 107 1.15 -2.24 -37.45
C GLU A 107 2.13 -2.43 -38.61
N ASN A 108 3.29 -3.02 -38.36
CA ASN A 108 4.24 -3.36 -39.44
C ASN A 108 3.75 -4.49 -40.32
N ALA A 109 3.07 -5.49 -39.79
CA ALA A 109 2.45 -6.58 -40.57
C ALA A 109 1.33 -6.07 -41.48
N ASP A 110 0.49 -5.17 -40.98
CA ASP A 110 -0.57 -4.53 -41.74
C ASP A 110 -0.01 -3.68 -42.90
N LYS A 111 1.04 -2.90 -42.65
CA LYS A 111 1.72 -2.08 -43.67
C LYS A 111 2.36 -2.92 -44.78
N LEU A 112 2.95 -4.07 -44.41
CA LEU A 112 3.53 -5.01 -45.36
C LEU A 112 2.47 -5.65 -46.24
N SER A 113 1.32 -6.04 -45.70
CA SER A 113 0.21 -6.63 -46.44
C SER A 113 -0.45 -5.63 -47.41
N GLU A 114 -0.52 -4.34 -47.03
CA GLU A 114 -1.00 -3.27 -47.90
C GLU A 114 -0.05 -2.98 -49.08
N THR A 115 1.25 -3.10 -48.83
CA THR A 115 2.28 -2.90 -49.86
C THR A 115 2.27 -4.03 -50.87
N GLU A 116 2.16 -5.29 -50.42
CA GLU A 116 2.02 -6.46 -51.33
C GLU A 116 0.76 -6.36 -52.22
N LYS A 117 -0.37 -5.92 -51.65
CA LYS A 117 -1.61 -5.71 -52.43
C LYS A 117 -1.51 -4.63 -53.49
N LYS A 118 -0.61 -3.66 -53.30
CA LYS A 118 -0.39 -2.59 -54.30
C LYS A 118 0.58 -2.99 -55.41
N GLU A 119 1.44 -3.96 -55.17
CA GLU A 119 2.35 -4.49 -56.20
C GLU A 119 1.66 -5.55 -57.11
N GLU A 120 0.62 -6.23 -56.63
CA GLU A 120 -0.16 -7.19 -57.42
C GLU A 120 -1.20 -6.55 -58.39
N VAL A 121 -1.44 -5.26 -58.26
CA VAL A 121 -2.33 -4.48 -59.14
C VAL A 121 -1.51 -3.64 -60.12
#